data_79d7028b147b3ad26171fef095ec5004
#
_entry.id   79d7028b147b3ad26171fef095ec5004
#
_cell.length_a   1.000
_cell.length_b   1.000
_cell.length_c   1.000
_cell.angle_alpha   90.00
_cell.angle_beta   90.00
_cell.angle_gamma   90.00
#
_symmetry.space_group_name_H-M   'P 1'
#
loop_
_entity.id
_entity.type
_entity.pdbx_description
1 polymer ?
#
loop_
_entity_poly.entity_id
_entity_poly.type
_entity_poly.pdbx_seq_one_letter_code
_entity_poly.pdbx_strand_id
1 'polypeptide(L)' 'MKKVITYGTYDLLHYGHLRLLERAKALGDYLIVGVTSDDFDRGRGKINVQQSFMERVEAVRETGLADEIIAEEYM' A
#
# COMPACT_ATOMS: atom_id res chain seq x y z
N MET A 1 -12.60 -10.04 15.49
CA MET A 1 -11.63 -9.93 14.40
C MET A 1 -10.82 -8.67 14.56
N LYS A 2 -9.51 -8.82 14.52
CA LYS A 2 -8.62 -7.67 14.65
C LYS A 2 -8.18 -7.19 13.27
N LYS A 3 -8.51 -5.97 12.93
CA LYS A 3 -8.14 -5.37 11.66
C LYS A 3 -6.90 -4.51 11.84
N VAL A 4 -5.99 -4.64 10.90
CA VAL A 4 -4.75 -3.85 10.88
C VAL A 4 -4.77 -3.03 9.60
N ILE A 5 -4.38 -1.76 9.69
CA ILE A 5 -4.30 -0.92 8.51
C ILE A 5 -2.88 -0.36 8.41
N THR A 6 -2.35 -0.36 7.20
CA THR A 6 -1.04 0.21 6.94
C THR A 6 -1.11 1.03 5.65
N TYR A 7 -0.28 2.05 5.57
CA TYR A 7 -0.29 2.97 4.43
C TYR A 7 1.09 3.07 3.83
N GLY A 8 1.14 3.30 2.54
CA GLY A 8 2.41 3.50 1.88
C GLY A 8 2.24 3.79 0.40
N THR A 9 3.33 4.14 -0.24
CA THR A 9 3.36 4.40 -1.67
C THR A 9 3.48 3.10 -2.46
N TYR A 10 4.30 2.17 -1.97
CA TYR A 10 4.52 0.85 -2.57
C TYR A 10 4.97 0.92 -4.01
N ASP A 11 5.82 1.91 -4.31
CA ASP A 11 6.37 2.07 -5.64
C ASP A 11 7.47 1.04 -5.85
N LEU A 12 7.44 0.34 -6.99
CA LEU A 12 8.42 -0.68 -7.31
C LEU A 12 8.55 -1.67 -6.14
N LEU A 13 7.43 -2.31 -5.83
CA LEU A 13 7.34 -3.21 -4.68
C LEU A 13 8.50 -4.19 -4.67
N HIS A 14 9.18 -4.27 -3.53
CA HIS A 14 10.34 -5.15 -3.40
C HIS A 14 10.26 -5.93 -2.09
N TYR A 15 11.31 -6.70 -1.82
CA TYR A 15 11.32 -7.60 -0.68
C TYR A 15 11.05 -6.88 0.66
N GLY A 16 11.57 -5.66 0.79
CA GLY A 16 11.32 -4.89 2.02
C GLY A 16 9.84 -4.60 2.23
N HIS A 17 9.13 -4.29 1.15
CA HIS A 17 7.70 -4.06 1.23
C HIS A 17 6.97 -5.34 1.61
N LEU A 18 7.39 -6.48 1.05
CA LEU A 18 6.78 -7.75 1.37
C LEU A 18 6.93 -8.07 2.86
N ARG A 19 8.12 -7.85 3.41
CA ARG A 19 8.35 -8.10 4.82
C ARG A 19 7.48 -7.21 5.70
N LEU A 20 7.32 -5.96 5.30
CA LEU A 20 6.47 -5.02 6.02
C LEU A 20 5.03 -5.52 6.04
N LEU A 21 4.53 -5.95 4.88
CA LEU A 21 3.16 -6.43 4.78
C LEU A 21 2.97 -7.72 5.57
N GLU A 22 3.96 -8.60 5.54
CA GLU A 22 3.89 -9.84 6.31
C GLU A 22 3.80 -9.56 7.81
N ARG A 23 4.59 -8.61 8.28
CA ARG A 23 4.56 -8.23 9.69
C ARG A 23 3.22 -7.63 10.07
N ALA A 24 2.70 -6.76 9.20
CA ALA A 24 1.41 -6.14 9.47
C ALA A 24 0.31 -7.18 9.51
N LYS A 25 0.34 -8.13 8.59
CA LYS A 25 -0.66 -9.19 8.54
C LYS A 25 -0.62 -10.04 9.80
N ALA A 26 0.57 -10.27 10.33
CA ALA A 26 0.73 -11.10 11.52
C ALA A 26 0.19 -10.43 12.78
N LEU A 27 -0.06 -9.14 12.76
CA LEU A 27 -0.56 -8.41 13.91
C LEU A 27 -2.06 -8.56 14.12
N GLY A 28 -2.76 -9.11 13.14
CA GLY A 28 -4.20 -9.25 13.25
C GLY A 28 -4.75 -10.29 12.30
N ASP A 29 -6.05 -10.24 12.10
CA ASP A 29 -6.76 -11.23 11.29
C ASP A 29 -7.08 -10.71 9.89
N TYR A 30 -7.04 -9.41 9.71
CA TYR A 30 -7.51 -8.78 8.48
C TYR A 30 -6.62 -7.58 8.20
N LEU A 31 -5.98 -7.57 7.03
CA LEU A 31 -5.04 -6.50 6.69
C LEU A 31 -5.63 -5.59 5.62
N ILE A 32 -5.68 -4.30 5.93
CA ILE A 32 -6.11 -3.26 4.99
C ILE A 32 -4.86 -2.49 4.60
N VAL A 33 -4.61 -2.40 3.29
CA VAL A 33 -3.45 -1.67 2.78
C VAL A 33 -3.93 -0.42 2.05
N GLY A 34 -3.50 0.74 2.52
CA GLY A 34 -3.79 2.01 1.87
C GLY A 34 -2.64 2.38 0.97
N VAL A 35 -2.92 2.51 -0.33
CA VAL A 35 -1.91 2.87 -1.32
C VAL A 35 -2.07 4.35 -1.65
N THR A 36 -1.00 5.11 -1.51
CA THR A 36 -1.03 6.55 -1.75
C THR A 36 -1.39 6.85 -3.19
N SER A 37 -2.40 7.69 -3.40
CA SER A 37 -2.82 8.04 -4.73
C SER A 37 -1.81 8.98 -5.41
N ASP A 38 -1.88 9.04 -6.74
CA ASP A 38 -1.02 9.94 -7.49
C ASP A 38 -1.30 11.40 -7.13
N ASP A 39 -2.56 11.72 -6.93
CA ASP A 39 -2.92 13.09 -6.58
C ASP A 39 -2.37 13.49 -5.22
N PHE A 40 -2.38 12.56 -4.28
CA PHE A 40 -1.82 12.81 -2.96
C PHE A 40 -0.33 13.16 -3.07
N ASP A 41 0.41 12.31 -3.76
CA ASP A 41 1.85 12.51 -3.91
C ASP A 41 2.15 13.82 -4.64
N ARG A 42 1.39 14.12 -5.67
CA ARG A 42 1.59 15.36 -6.42
C ARG A 42 1.32 16.57 -5.54
N GLY A 43 0.28 16.51 -4.74
CA GLY A 43 -0.07 17.61 -3.85
C GLY A 43 1.01 17.88 -2.83
N ARG A 44 1.79 16.88 -2.49
CA ARG A 44 2.88 17.02 -1.53
C ARG A 44 4.21 17.37 -2.18
N GLY A 45 4.26 17.39 -3.50
CA GLY A 45 5.48 17.69 -4.21
C GLY A 45 6.52 16.59 -4.15
N LYS A 46 6.11 15.40 -3.83
CA LYS A 46 7.01 14.26 -3.74
C LYS A 46 6.77 13.30 -4.88
N ILE A 47 7.05 13.74 -6.05
CA ILE A 47 6.68 12.96 -7.21
C ILE A 47 7.89 12.26 -7.79
N ASN A 48 8.25 11.14 -7.20
CA ASN A 48 9.28 10.31 -7.79
C ASN A 48 8.84 8.88 -7.91
N VAL A 49 7.52 8.66 -7.97
CA VAL A 49 7.01 7.31 -8.16
C VAL A 49 7.20 6.90 -9.61
N GLN A 50 7.64 5.69 -9.80
CA GLN A 50 7.90 5.14 -11.13
C GLN A 50 6.67 4.48 -11.71
N GLN A 51 5.77 3.98 -10.87
CA GLN A 51 4.59 3.27 -11.30
C GLN A 51 3.34 4.08 -11.06
N SER A 52 2.34 3.89 -11.91
CA SER A 52 1.05 4.53 -11.72
C SER A 52 0.37 3.96 -10.48
N PHE A 53 -0.66 4.64 -10.02
CA PHE A 53 -1.43 4.18 -8.88
C PHE A 53 -1.96 2.76 -9.12
N MET A 54 -2.52 2.51 -10.30
CA MET A 54 -3.08 1.19 -10.60
C MET A 54 -2.02 0.11 -10.62
N GLU A 55 -0.84 0.43 -11.12
CA GLU A 55 0.25 -0.54 -11.11
C GLU A 55 0.67 -0.88 -9.70
N ARG A 56 0.71 0.12 -8.84
CA ARG A 56 1.08 -0.09 -7.44
C ARG A 56 0.02 -0.90 -6.69
N VAL A 57 -1.24 -0.64 -6.96
CA VAL A 57 -2.33 -1.42 -6.37
C VAL A 57 -2.24 -2.87 -6.79
N GLU A 58 -1.99 -3.12 -8.07
CA GLU A 58 -1.89 -4.48 -8.56
C GLU A 58 -0.71 -5.22 -7.94
N ALA A 59 0.40 -4.53 -7.76
CA ALA A 59 1.56 -5.14 -7.14
C ALA A 59 1.25 -5.60 -5.71
N VAL A 60 0.55 -4.74 -4.96
CA VAL A 60 0.16 -5.10 -3.59
C VAL A 60 -0.82 -6.27 -3.61
N ARG A 61 -1.77 -6.25 -4.54
CA ARG A 61 -2.75 -7.32 -4.63
C ARG A 61 -2.09 -8.66 -4.92
N GLU A 62 -1.09 -8.66 -5.77
CA GLU A 62 -0.42 -9.89 -6.17
C GLU A 62 0.39 -10.54 -5.06
N THR A 63 0.68 -9.80 -3.99
CA THR A 63 1.36 -10.37 -2.84
C THR A 63 0.49 -11.39 -2.12
N GLY A 64 -0.83 -11.23 -2.23
CA GLY A 64 -1.75 -12.11 -1.54
C GLY A 64 -1.86 -11.82 -0.05
N LEU A 65 -1.22 -10.78 0.44
CA LEU A 65 -1.20 -10.47 1.87
C LEU A 65 -2.29 -9.51 2.29
N ALA A 66 -2.75 -8.66 1.38
CA ALA A 66 -3.77 -7.66 1.71
C ALA A 66 -5.16 -8.27 1.56
N ASP A 67 -5.98 -8.12 2.58
CA ASP A 67 -7.37 -8.54 2.51
C ASP A 67 -8.22 -7.47 1.84
N GLU A 68 -7.78 -6.21 1.96
CA GLU A 68 -8.48 -5.09 1.37
C GLU A 68 -7.46 -4.03 0.98
N ILE A 69 -7.66 -3.40 -0.17
CA ILE A 69 -6.76 -2.35 -0.65
C ILE A 69 -7.60 -1.11 -0.89
N ILE A 70 -7.18 0.01 -0.31
CA ILE A 70 -7.89 1.27 -0.47
C ILE A 70 -6.92 2.32 -0.97
N ALA A 71 -7.48 3.37 -1.55
CA ALA A 71 -6.67 4.52 -1.97
C ALA A 71 -6.54 5.47 -0.79
N GLU A 72 -5.31 5.87 -0.51
CA GLU A 72 -5.06 6.88 0.50
C GLU A 72 -4.99 8.23 -0.20
N GLU A 73 -5.94 9.09 0.09
CA GLU A 73 -6.00 10.40 -0.52
C GLU A 73 -5.87 11.46 0.56
N TYR A 74 -5.17 12.53 0.19
CA TYR A 74 -4.98 13.63 1.10
C TYR A 74 -6.29 14.42 1.25
N MET A 75 -6.64 14.73 2.48
CA MET A 75 -7.87 15.45 2.75
C MET A 75 -7.58 16.85 3.29
#